data_551b28026f9d8c4c8f658da8f3419a16
#
_entry.id   551b28026f9d8c4c8f658da8f3419a16
#
_cell.length_a   1.000
_cell.length_b   1.000
_cell.length_c   1.000
_cell.angle_alpha   90.00
_cell.angle_beta   90.00
_cell.angle_gamma   90.00
#
_symmetry.space_group_name_H-M   'P 1'
#
loop_
_entity.id
_entity.type
_entity.pdbx_description
1 polymer ?
#
loop_
_entity_poly.entity_id
_entity_poly.type
_entity_poly.pdbx_seq_one_letter_code
_entity_poly.pdbx_strand_id
1 'polypeptide(L)'
;MAELKSTPDAALPEPVLRYLDRTNLQAPRALVLPLTGDASDRRYFRVLPRGGGSFVLALHAAPFSFDTLPFVNVAGLLAKVPVPIPAILGHAEDLGILELQDLGDVTLQAHLGSAAVSEHTALYREAIRLVAAIQRRGSELASDQYVPYGIAFDVAKLTWEFEFFLKHFVVAYRGADIAPADRDALAAEFAAIVGELAAEERVL
;
A
#
# COMPACT_ATOMS: atom_id res chain seq x y z
N MET A 1 26.13 -1.79 0.75
CA MET A 1 25.80 -2.03 -0.66
C MET A 1 25.02 -3.33 -0.73
N ALA A 2 23.69 -3.23 -0.77
CA ALA A 2 22.82 -4.38 -1.01
C ALA A 2 22.78 -4.59 -2.52
N GLU A 3 23.28 -5.74 -2.98
CA GLU A 3 23.19 -6.16 -4.37
C GLU A 3 21.71 -6.26 -4.75
N LEU A 4 21.30 -5.42 -5.68
CA LEU A 4 20.08 -5.60 -6.46
C LEU A 4 20.20 -6.96 -7.17
N LYS A 5 19.62 -8.00 -6.62
CA LYS A 5 19.35 -9.25 -7.35
C LYS A 5 18.32 -8.92 -8.43
N SER A 6 18.80 -8.45 -9.57
CA SER A 6 18.03 -8.46 -10.80
C SER A 6 17.75 -9.91 -11.15
N THR A 7 16.52 -10.35 -10.97
CA THR A 7 16.06 -11.58 -11.60
C THR A 7 16.05 -11.33 -13.11
N PRO A 8 16.86 -12.04 -13.92
CA PRO A 8 16.89 -11.79 -15.35
C PRO A 8 15.59 -12.29 -15.98
N ASP A 9 15.03 -11.47 -16.86
CA ASP A 9 14.19 -11.86 -18.00
C ASP A 9 12.81 -12.47 -17.73
N ALA A 10 12.06 -11.95 -16.76
CA ALA A 10 10.63 -12.13 -16.84
C ALA A 10 10.08 -11.13 -17.87
N ALA A 11 9.60 -11.61 -19.01
CA ALA A 11 8.98 -10.77 -20.03
C ALA A 11 7.92 -9.85 -19.38
N LEU A 12 7.90 -8.58 -19.79
CA LEU A 12 6.91 -7.62 -19.29
C LEU A 12 5.50 -8.14 -19.56
N PRO A 13 4.55 -7.93 -18.64
CA PRO A 13 3.15 -8.31 -18.88
C PRO A 13 2.59 -7.65 -20.12
N GLU A 14 1.75 -8.38 -20.84
CA GLU A 14 1.10 -7.89 -22.05
C GLU A 14 0.38 -6.54 -21.86
N PRO A 15 -0.38 -6.30 -20.77
CA PRO A 15 -0.99 -4.99 -20.53
C PRO A 15 0.03 -3.85 -20.42
N VAL A 16 1.20 -4.09 -19.82
CA VAL A 16 2.29 -3.09 -19.72
C VAL A 16 2.85 -2.81 -21.12
N LEU A 17 3.11 -3.83 -21.93
CA LEU A 17 3.59 -3.66 -23.30
C LEU A 17 2.60 -2.84 -24.14
N ARG A 18 1.32 -3.13 -24.06
CA ARG A 18 0.25 -2.38 -24.75
C ARG A 18 0.16 -0.93 -24.28
N TYR A 19 0.32 -0.68 -22.98
CA TYR A 19 0.36 0.69 -22.44
C TYR A 19 1.54 1.48 -23.01
N LEU A 20 2.73 0.89 -23.01
CA LEU A 20 3.93 1.51 -23.55
C LEU A 20 3.81 1.77 -25.07
N ASP A 21 3.14 0.89 -25.81
CA ASP A 21 2.85 1.10 -27.23
C ASP A 21 1.90 2.28 -27.44
N ARG A 22 0.79 2.34 -26.70
CA ARG A 22 -0.19 3.46 -26.77
C ARG A 22 0.44 4.80 -26.44
N THR A 23 1.39 4.83 -25.49
CA THR A 23 2.08 6.06 -25.06
C THR A 23 3.38 6.33 -25.82
N ASN A 24 3.71 5.47 -26.82
CA ASN A 24 4.91 5.58 -27.63
C ASN A 24 6.22 5.50 -26.81
N LEU A 25 6.21 4.71 -25.76
CA LEU A 25 7.32 4.48 -24.80
C LEU A 25 7.91 3.08 -24.84
N GLN A 26 7.61 2.29 -25.89
CA GLN A 26 8.22 0.98 -26.10
C GLN A 26 9.73 1.10 -26.35
N ALA A 27 10.46 0.00 -26.12
CA ALA A 27 11.91 -0.04 -26.36
C ALA A 27 12.24 0.35 -27.82
N PRO A 28 13.28 1.12 -28.06
CA PRO A 28 14.30 1.59 -27.13
C PRO A 28 14.02 2.97 -26.48
N ARG A 29 12.77 3.49 -26.51
CA ARG A 29 12.42 4.83 -26.04
C ARG A 29 12.34 4.97 -24.53
N ALA A 30 12.08 3.88 -23.82
CA ALA A 30 12.12 3.81 -22.37
C ALA A 30 12.76 2.50 -21.88
N LEU A 31 13.35 2.54 -20.69
CA LEU A 31 13.72 1.37 -19.91
C LEU A 31 12.61 1.10 -18.90
N VAL A 32 12.22 -0.18 -18.74
CA VAL A 32 11.19 -0.58 -17.78
C VAL A 32 11.79 -1.56 -16.79
N LEU A 33 11.67 -1.26 -15.51
CA LEU A 33 12.21 -2.06 -14.41
C LEU A 33 11.07 -2.57 -13.54
N PRO A 34 10.95 -3.89 -13.30
CA PRO A 34 10.01 -4.39 -12.32
C PRO A 34 10.43 -3.93 -10.93
N LEU A 35 9.47 -3.47 -10.12
CA LEU A 35 9.67 -3.13 -8.71
C LEU A 35 9.22 -4.30 -7.85
N THR A 36 9.83 -4.42 -6.67
CA THR A 36 9.39 -5.40 -5.67
C THR A 36 7.95 -5.04 -5.25
N GLY A 37 7.04 -5.99 -5.42
CA GLY A 37 5.65 -5.82 -4.99
C GLY A 37 5.53 -5.82 -3.46
N ASP A 38 4.42 -5.30 -2.99
CA ASP A 38 3.95 -5.47 -1.62
C ASP A 38 3.09 -6.76 -1.50
N ALA A 39 2.43 -6.96 -0.38
CA ALA A 39 1.53 -8.10 -0.14
C ALA A 39 0.21 -8.02 -0.94
N SER A 40 0.08 -7.08 -1.89
CA SER A 40 -1.10 -6.95 -2.74
C SER A 40 -0.93 -7.68 -4.08
N ASP A 41 -2.04 -7.96 -4.76
CA ASP A 41 -2.04 -8.57 -6.10
C ASP A 41 -1.56 -7.60 -7.21
N ARG A 42 -1.18 -6.37 -6.85
CA ARG A 42 -0.67 -5.37 -7.78
C ARG A 42 0.80 -5.59 -8.07
N ARG A 43 1.19 -5.36 -9.31
CA ARG A 43 2.58 -5.39 -9.76
C ARG A 43 2.99 -4.00 -10.18
N TYR A 44 4.21 -3.59 -9.85
CA TYR A 44 4.69 -2.25 -10.12
C TYR A 44 5.88 -2.29 -11.08
N PHE A 45 5.93 -1.30 -11.97
CA PHE A 45 6.99 -1.17 -12.97
C PHE A 45 7.42 0.30 -13.06
N ARG A 46 8.69 0.56 -12.85
CA ARG A 46 9.27 1.88 -13.08
C ARG A 46 9.58 2.04 -14.56
N VAL A 47 9.12 3.12 -15.15
CA VAL A 47 9.40 3.49 -16.53
C VAL A 47 10.35 4.69 -16.54
N LEU A 48 11.45 4.57 -17.28
CA LEU A 48 12.51 5.56 -17.43
C LEU A 48 12.59 5.97 -18.90
N PRO A 49 11.86 7.03 -19.32
CA PRO A 49 11.92 7.51 -20.69
C PRO A 49 13.31 8.07 -21.03
N ARG A 50 13.76 7.92 -22.27
CA ARG A 50 15.04 8.50 -22.73
C ARG A 50 15.10 10.03 -22.64
N GLY A 51 13.95 10.69 -22.64
CA GLY A 51 13.83 12.14 -22.47
C GLY A 51 14.05 12.64 -21.03
N GLY A 52 14.29 11.74 -20.08
CA GLY A 52 14.46 12.04 -18.66
C GLY A 52 13.17 11.90 -17.86
N GLY A 53 13.30 11.95 -16.53
CA GLY A 53 12.23 11.69 -15.60
C GLY A 53 11.94 10.21 -15.41
N SER A 54 11.01 9.90 -14.53
CA SER A 54 10.49 8.53 -14.29
C SER A 54 9.07 8.59 -13.79
N PHE A 55 8.34 7.51 -14.00
CA PHE A 55 7.02 7.27 -13.42
C PHE A 55 6.84 5.79 -13.12
N VAL A 56 5.81 5.45 -12.37
CA VAL A 56 5.52 4.08 -11.97
C VAL A 56 4.19 3.64 -12.56
N LEU A 57 4.17 2.48 -13.22
CA LEU A 57 2.94 1.80 -13.60
C LEU A 57 2.53 0.83 -12.50
N ALA A 58 1.33 1.00 -11.95
CA ALA A 58 0.69 0.04 -11.09
C ALA A 58 -0.28 -0.81 -11.93
N LEU A 59 0.09 -2.07 -12.14
CA LEU A 59 -0.72 -3.05 -12.86
C LEU A 59 -1.60 -3.80 -11.87
N HIS A 60 -2.91 -3.66 -12.00
CA HIS A 60 -3.94 -4.39 -11.27
C HIS A 60 -4.16 -5.78 -11.87
N ALA A 61 -4.71 -6.69 -11.08
CA ALA A 61 -5.00 -8.07 -11.52
C ALA A 61 -6.06 -8.15 -12.63
N ALA A 62 -6.91 -7.12 -12.76
CA ALA A 62 -7.98 -7.03 -13.76
C ALA A 62 -8.21 -5.59 -14.20
N PRO A 63 -8.87 -5.36 -15.34
CA PRO A 63 -9.44 -4.06 -15.70
C PRO A 63 -10.30 -3.47 -14.58
N PHE A 64 -10.36 -2.14 -14.51
CA PHE A 64 -11.12 -1.42 -13.48
C PHE A 64 -11.87 -0.22 -14.08
N SER A 65 -12.77 0.37 -13.30
CA SER A 65 -13.30 1.70 -13.59
C SER A 65 -12.57 2.72 -12.73
N PHE A 66 -12.00 3.74 -13.35
CA PHE A 66 -11.19 4.76 -12.68
C PHE A 66 -11.97 5.46 -11.56
N ASP A 67 -13.21 5.87 -11.85
CA ASP A 67 -14.04 6.64 -10.91
C ASP A 67 -14.43 5.84 -9.65
N THR A 68 -14.45 4.51 -9.74
CA THR A 68 -14.84 3.63 -8.63
C THR A 68 -13.65 2.92 -7.96
N LEU A 69 -12.43 3.16 -8.46
CA LEU A 69 -11.25 2.50 -7.90
C LEU A 69 -10.94 3.03 -6.49
N PRO A 70 -10.85 2.18 -5.47
CA PRO A 70 -10.58 2.62 -4.09
C PRO A 70 -9.30 3.48 -3.97
N PHE A 71 -8.26 3.19 -4.74
CA PHE A 71 -7.03 3.99 -4.75
C PHE A 71 -7.30 5.45 -5.18
N VAL A 72 -8.08 5.65 -6.22
CA VAL A 72 -8.45 6.98 -6.73
C VAL A 72 -9.35 7.71 -5.74
N ASN A 73 -10.30 7.01 -5.14
CA ASN A 73 -11.21 7.54 -4.12
C ASN A 73 -10.42 8.04 -2.88
N VAL A 74 -9.50 7.23 -2.37
CA VAL A 74 -8.65 7.60 -1.23
C VAL A 74 -7.69 8.75 -1.60
N ALA A 75 -7.10 8.72 -2.80
CA ALA A 75 -6.26 9.82 -3.28
C ALA A 75 -7.05 11.13 -3.34
N GLY A 76 -8.31 11.10 -3.80
CA GLY A 76 -9.22 12.25 -3.82
C GLY A 76 -9.55 12.80 -2.44
N LEU A 77 -9.68 11.94 -1.42
CA LEU A 77 -9.82 12.34 -0.03
C LEU A 77 -8.54 13.00 0.49
N LEU A 78 -7.40 12.32 0.35
CA LEU A 78 -6.11 12.80 0.87
C LEU A 78 -5.61 14.08 0.18
N ALA A 79 -6.00 14.33 -1.07
CA ALA A 79 -5.72 15.61 -1.74
C ALA A 79 -6.38 16.82 -1.05
N LYS A 80 -7.42 16.61 -0.23
CA LYS A 80 -8.08 17.65 0.58
C LYS A 80 -7.43 17.81 1.96
N VAL A 81 -6.51 16.94 2.32
CA VAL A 81 -5.71 17.00 3.55
C VAL A 81 -4.34 17.55 3.19
N PRO A 82 -3.71 18.42 4.01
CA PRO A 82 -2.41 19.02 3.70
C PRO A 82 -1.27 18.00 3.92
N VAL A 83 -1.31 16.89 3.21
CA VAL A 83 -0.30 15.82 3.24
C VAL A 83 0.17 15.50 1.82
N PRO A 84 1.46 15.20 1.61
CA PRO A 84 1.97 14.82 0.31
C PRO A 84 1.45 13.43 -0.07
N ILE A 85 0.96 13.29 -1.29
CA ILE A 85 0.55 12.02 -1.90
C ILE A 85 1.16 11.90 -3.30
N PRO A 86 1.40 10.68 -3.81
CA PRO A 86 1.82 10.52 -5.20
C PRO A 86 0.73 10.99 -6.15
N ALA A 87 1.10 11.78 -7.16
CA ALA A 87 0.17 12.17 -8.19
C ALA A 87 -0.21 10.97 -9.07
N ILE A 88 -1.50 10.89 -9.44
CA ILE A 88 -1.96 10.02 -10.52
C ILE A 88 -1.74 10.79 -11.82
N LEU A 89 -0.87 10.30 -12.69
CA LEU A 89 -0.45 10.97 -13.92
C LEU A 89 -1.31 10.55 -15.12
N GLY A 90 -1.85 9.31 -15.09
CA GLY A 90 -2.67 8.74 -16.12
C GLY A 90 -3.23 7.38 -15.76
N HIS A 91 -4.03 6.81 -16.66
CA HIS A 91 -4.59 5.47 -16.48
C HIS A 91 -4.97 4.83 -17.83
N ALA A 92 -5.12 3.50 -17.80
CA ALA A 92 -5.72 2.70 -18.85
C ALA A 92 -6.59 1.62 -18.20
N GLU A 93 -7.88 1.90 -18.09
CA GLU A 93 -8.85 1.06 -17.37
C GLU A 93 -8.94 -0.36 -17.94
N ASP A 94 -8.98 -0.45 -19.27
CA ASP A 94 -9.05 -1.72 -20.02
C ASP A 94 -7.78 -2.57 -19.89
N LEU A 95 -6.66 -1.97 -19.49
CA LEU A 95 -5.39 -2.65 -19.24
C LEU A 95 -5.15 -2.89 -17.75
N GLY A 96 -5.97 -2.35 -16.87
CA GLY A 96 -5.77 -2.42 -15.43
C GLY A 96 -4.57 -1.60 -14.95
N ILE A 97 -4.23 -0.48 -15.60
CA ILE A 97 -3.02 0.31 -15.32
C ILE A 97 -3.38 1.69 -14.74
N LEU A 98 -2.71 2.05 -13.63
CA LEU A 98 -2.53 3.43 -13.19
C LEU A 98 -1.08 3.86 -13.44
N GLU A 99 -0.91 5.08 -13.95
CA GLU A 99 0.38 5.77 -14.02
C GLU A 99 0.51 6.71 -12.83
N LEU A 100 1.57 6.55 -12.06
CA LEU A 100 1.79 7.23 -10.78
C LEU A 100 3.12 7.99 -10.80
N GLN A 101 3.17 9.08 -10.06
CA GLN A 101 4.42 9.76 -9.75
C GLN A 101 5.42 8.78 -9.12
N ASP A 102 6.65 8.78 -9.63
CA ASP A 102 7.74 8.02 -9.03
C ASP A 102 8.30 8.78 -7.81
N LEU A 103 8.23 8.17 -6.64
CA LEU A 103 8.75 8.70 -5.39
C LEU A 103 10.18 8.23 -5.09
N GLY A 104 10.80 7.45 -5.98
CA GLY A 104 12.12 6.86 -5.77
C GLY A 104 12.10 5.62 -4.86
N ASP A 105 13.30 5.21 -4.41
CA ASP A 105 13.50 3.94 -3.69
C ASP A 105 13.88 4.13 -2.21
N VAL A 106 14.07 5.39 -1.78
CA VAL A 106 14.53 5.65 -0.42
C VAL A 106 13.33 5.76 0.51
N THR A 107 13.10 4.72 1.29
CA THR A 107 12.11 4.75 2.36
C THR A 107 12.63 5.50 3.59
N LEU A 108 11.73 5.97 4.46
CA LEU A 108 12.12 6.58 5.74
C LEU A 108 13.02 5.63 6.55
N GLN A 109 12.71 4.35 6.61
CA GLN A 109 13.49 3.35 7.32
C GLN A 109 14.92 3.23 6.76
N ALA A 110 15.06 3.19 5.42
CA ALA A 110 16.37 3.09 4.78
C ALA A 110 17.21 4.36 5.00
N HIS A 111 16.56 5.53 4.94
CA HIS A 111 17.21 6.82 5.19
C HIS A 111 17.71 6.92 6.65
N LEU A 112 16.86 6.56 7.62
CA LEU A 112 17.21 6.57 9.04
C LEU A 112 18.40 5.65 9.37
N GLY A 113 18.59 4.56 8.63
CA GLY A 113 19.74 3.65 8.81
C GLY A 113 21.09 4.31 8.56
N SER A 114 21.14 5.45 7.85
CA SER A 114 22.35 6.20 7.51
C SER A 114 22.37 7.66 8.02
N ALA A 115 21.25 8.16 8.51
CA ALA A 115 21.07 9.54 8.94
C ALA A 115 21.64 9.80 10.34
N ALA A 116 21.97 11.06 10.65
CA ALA A 116 22.38 11.48 12.00
C ALA A 116 21.20 11.43 12.98
N VAL A 117 21.47 11.16 14.26
CA VAL A 117 20.42 11.06 15.32
C VAL A 117 19.56 12.33 15.41
N SER A 118 20.15 13.52 15.20
CA SER A 118 19.40 14.78 15.17
C SER A 118 18.36 14.85 14.06
N GLU A 119 18.64 14.23 12.92
CA GLU A 119 17.74 14.15 11.77
C GLU A 119 16.59 13.17 12.03
N HIS A 120 16.82 12.06 12.75
CA HIS A 120 15.76 11.13 13.16
C HIS A 120 14.61 11.86 13.86
N THR A 121 14.93 12.72 14.84
CA THR A 121 13.90 13.46 15.59
C THR A 121 13.07 14.37 14.68
N ALA A 122 13.71 15.05 13.73
CA ALA A 122 12.99 15.92 12.79
C ALA A 122 12.05 15.13 11.88
N LEU A 123 12.53 14.00 11.32
CA LEU A 123 11.75 13.15 10.42
C LEU A 123 10.57 12.49 11.15
N TYR A 124 10.77 11.99 12.37
CA TYR A 124 9.65 11.43 13.14
C TYR A 124 8.63 12.48 13.56
N ARG A 125 9.04 13.70 13.91
CA ARG A 125 8.11 14.80 14.19
C ARG A 125 7.27 15.14 12.96
N GLU A 126 7.90 15.17 11.78
CA GLU A 126 7.16 15.40 10.54
C GLU A 126 6.18 14.26 10.24
N ALA A 127 6.58 13.01 10.41
CA ALA A 127 5.67 11.86 10.25
C ALA A 127 4.45 11.95 11.20
N ILE A 128 4.69 12.27 12.48
CA ILE A 128 3.62 12.45 13.48
C ILE A 128 2.71 13.63 13.10
N ARG A 129 3.29 14.73 12.60
CA ARG A 129 2.52 15.89 12.13
C ARG A 129 1.58 15.51 10.97
N LEU A 130 2.07 14.70 10.02
CA LEU A 130 1.26 14.21 8.90
C LEU A 130 0.12 13.30 9.38
N VAL A 131 0.39 12.37 10.30
CA VAL A 131 -0.65 11.52 10.91
C VAL A 131 -1.71 12.37 11.60
N ALA A 132 -1.30 13.33 12.44
CA ALA A 132 -2.23 14.23 13.12
C ALA A 132 -3.03 15.12 12.14
N ALA A 133 -2.47 15.48 11.00
CA ALA A 133 -3.17 16.19 9.95
C ALA A 133 -4.27 15.32 9.30
N ILE A 134 -3.94 14.04 9.00
CA ILE A 134 -4.90 13.07 8.45
C ILE A 134 -6.06 12.88 9.43
N GLN A 135 -5.78 12.62 10.69
CA GLN A 135 -6.81 12.40 11.71
C GLN A 135 -7.76 13.60 11.85
N ARG A 136 -7.20 14.82 12.05
CA ARG A 136 -8.02 16.03 12.23
C ARG A 136 -8.81 16.40 11.00
N ARG A 137 -8.15 16.51 9.85
CA ARG A 137 -8.83 16.89 8.60
C ARG A 137 -9.71 15.76 8.07
N GLY A 138 -9.30 14.51 8.30
CA GLY A 138 -10.12 13.36 7.97
C GLY A 138 -11.46 13.40 8.71
N SER A 139 -11.46 13.65 10.02
CA SER A 139 -12.70 13.77 10.78
C SER A 139 -13.63 14.88 10.26
N GLU A 140 -13.07 16.03 9.82
CA GLU A 140 -13.83 17.13 9.22
C GLU A 140 -14.39 16.80 7.82
N LEU A 141 -13.76 15.89 7.09
CA LEU A 141 -14.11 15.47 5.73
C LEU A 141 -14.96 14.20 5.69
N ALA A 142 -15.40 13.70 6.84
CA ALA A 142 -16.17 12.47 6.95
C ALA A 142 -17.39 12.48 6.02
N SER A 143 -17.47 11.48 5.13
CA SER A 143 -18.54 11.36 4.15
C SER A 143 -18.59 9.91 3.62
N ASP A 144 -19.80 9.42 3.35
CA ASP A 144 -20.06 8.11 2.78
C ASP A 144 -19.54 7.94 1.35
N GLN A 145 -19.21 9.05 0.66
CA GLN A 145 -18.58 9.00 -0.65
C GLN A 145 -17.13 8.47 -0.62
N TYR A 146 -16.47 8.45 0.53
CA TYR A 146 -15.09 8.00 0.66
C TYR A 146 -15.01 6.64 1.35
N VAL A 147 -14.34 5.70 0.68
CA VAL A 147 -14.16 4.31 1.13
C VAL A 147 -13.68 4.20 2.59
N PRO A 148 -12.71 5.00 3.07
CA PRO A 148 -12.21 4.84 4.45
C PRO A 148 -13.27 5.00 5.54
N TYR A 149 -14.32 5.78 5.31
CA TYR A 149 -15.39 5.96 6.32
C TYR A 149 -16.42 4.83 6.32
N GLY A 150 -16.45 4.00 5.26
CA GLY A 150 -17.32 2.82 5.16
C GLY A 150 -16.70 1.54 5.71
N ILE A 151 -15.41 1.56 6.10
CA ILE A 151 -14.69 0.40 6.63
C ILE A 151 -14.13 0.68 8.01
N ALA A 152 -14.01 -0.36 8.84
CA ALA A 152 -13.47 -0.21 10.19
C ALA A 152 -12.82 -1.52 10.64
N PHE A 153 -11.94 -1.42 11.64
CA PHE A 153 -11.51 -2.55 12.44
C PHE A 153 -12.59 -2.86 13.47
N ASP A 154 -13.70 -3.43 12.99
CA ASP A 154 -14.79 -3.91 13.84
C ASP A 154 -14.50 -5.29 14.43
N VAL A 155 -15.44 -5.80 15.24
CA VAL A 155 -15.31 -7.11 15.88
C VAL A 155 -15.04 -8.22 14.85
N ALA A 156 -15.73 -8.21 13.71
CA ALA A 156 -15.56 -9.25 12.70
C ALA A 156 -14.18 -9.21 12.06
N LYS A 157 -13.69 -8.00 11.70
CA LYS A 157 -12.37 -7.81 11.11
C LYS A 157 -11.25 -8.16 12.09
N LEU A 158 -11.32 -7.68 13.33
CA LEU A 158 -10.33 -7.98 14.37
C LEU A 158 -10.28 -9.46 14.71
N THR A 159 -11.43 -10.13 14.82
CA THR A 159 -11.49 -11.59 15.03
C THR A 159 -10.79 -12.33 13.88
N TRP A 160 -11.08 -11.95 12.64
CA TRP A 160 -10.44 -12.53 11.47
C TRP A 160 -8.91 -12.37 11.49
N GLU A 161 -8.38 -11.22 11.92
CA GLU A 161 -6.93 -11.00 12.03
C GLU A 161 -6.27 -11.95 13.04
N PHE A 162 -6.91 -12.18 14.19
CA PHE A 162 -6.40 -13.14 15.16
C PHE A 162 -6.48 -14.59 14.68
N GLU A 163 -7.56 -14.97 14.00
CA GLU A 163 -7.69 -16.31 13.38
C GLU A 163 -6.64 -16.50 12.29
N PHE A 164 -6.39 -15.47 11.48
CA PHE A 164 -5.34 -15.47 10.45
C PHE A 164 -3.95 -15.65 11.08
N PHE A 165 -3.67 -14.94 12.17
CA PHE A 165 -2.43 -15.08 12.93
C PHE A 165 -2.24 -16.51 13.47
N LEU A 166 -3.26 -17.09 14.10
CA LEU A 166 -3.19 -18.46 14.60
C LEU A 166 -2.93 -19.45 13.45
N LYS A 167 -3.69 -19.35 12.39
CA LYS A 167 -3.62 -20.28 11.26
C LYS A 167 -2.26 -20.20 10.54
N HIS A 168 -1.84 -19.01 10.17
CA HIS A 168 -0.70 -18.84 9.28
C HIS A 168 0.62 -18.71 10.01
N PHE A 169 0.66 -18.01 11.14
CA PHE A 169 1.89 -17.87 11.90
C PHE A 169 2.10 -19.00 12.91
N VAL A 170 1.14 -19.22 13.81
CA VAL A 170 1.35 -20.18 14.92
C VAL A 170 1.35 -21.61 14.40
N VAL A 171 0.34 -22.00 13.63
CA VAL A 171 0.21 -23.38 13.15
C VAL A 171 1.08 -23.62 11.92
N ALA A 172 0.90 -22.87 10.83
CA ALA A 172 1.57 -23.19 9.57
C ALA A 172 3.07 -22.86 9.59
N TYR A 173 3.46 -21.67 10.07
CA TYR A 173 4.87 -21.26 10.06
C TYR A 173 5.68 -21.80 11.23
N ARG A 174 5.12 -21.75 12.46
CA ARG A 174 5.82 -22.24 13.66
C ARG A 174 5.66 -23.75 13.88
N GLY A 175 4.72 -24.40 13.19
CA GLY A 175 4.43 -25.83 13.36
C GLY A 175 3.85 -26.19 14.72
N ALA A 176 3.24 -25.23 15.43
CA ALA A 176 2.70 -25.48 16.74
C ALA A 176 1.41 -26.32 16.67
N ASP A 177 1.31 -27.32 17.52
CA ASP A 177 0.07 -28.04 17.79
C ASP A 177 -0.58 -27.40 19.02
N ILE A 178 -1.78 -26.83 18.84
CA ILE A 178 -2.52 -26.13 19.89
C ILE A 178 -3.55 -27.09 20.45
N ALA A 179 -3.38 -27.49 21.72
CA ALA A 179 -4.37 -28.33 22.40
C ALA A 179 -5.77 -27.66 22.45
N PRO A 180 -6.87 -28.43 22.47
CA PRO A 180 -8.21 -27.85 22.51
C PRO A 180 -8.42 -26.84 23.65
N ALA A 181 -7.94 -27.15 24.86
CA ALA A 181 -8.07 -26.24 26.00
C ALA A 181 -7.31 -24.93 25.82
N ASP A 182 -6.12 -24.96 25.19
CA ASP A 182 -5.35 -23.74 24.88
C ASP A 182 -6.02 -22.93 23.78
N ARG A 183 -6.65 -23.60 22.81
CA ARG A 183 -7.44 -22.94 21.74
C ARG A 183 -8.63 -22.20 22.33
N ASP A 184 -9.35 -22.80 23.27
CA ASP A 184 -10.49 -22.18 23.94
C ASP A 184 -10.04 -20.98 24.78
N ALA A 185 -8.92 -21.12 25.51
CA ALA A 185 -8.33 -20.01 26.28
C ALA A 185 -7.90 -18.85 25.37
N LEU A 186 -7.21 -19.13 24.25
CA LEU A 186 -6.84 -18.11 23.25
C LEU A 186 -8.06 -17.42 22.64
N ALA A 187 -9.12 -18.17 22.33
CA ALA A 187 -10.34 -17.59 21.78
C ALA A 187 -11.00 -16.62 22.77
N ALA A 188 -11.01 -16.96 24.08
CA ALA A 188 -11.55 -16.09 25.13
C ALA A 188 -10.72 -14.79 25.28
N GLU A 189 -9.39 -14.88 25.27
CA GLU A 189 -8.51 -13.73 25.36
C GLU A 189 -8.63 -12.84 24.11
N PHE A 190 -8.68 -13.42 22.92
CA PHE A 190 -8.88 -12.67 21.68
C PHE A 190 -10.24 -11.96 21.64
N ALA A 191 -11.29 -12.63 22.11
CA ALA A 191 -12.62 -12.00 22.19
C ALA A 191 -12.62 -10.79 23.13
N ALA A 192 -11.91 -10.87 24.28
CA ALA A 192 -11.78 -9.75 25.19
C ALA A 192 -11.03 -8.57 24.56
N ILE A 193 -9.85 -8.84 23.93
CA ILE A 193 -9.06 -7.82 23.23
C ILE A 193 -9.88 -7.18 22.08
N VAL A 194 -10.53 -8.00 21.27
CA VAL A 194 -11.38 -7.54 20.15
C VAL A 194 -12.51 -6.65 20.65
N GLY A 195 -13.17 -7.02 21.74
CA GLY A 195 -14.24 -6.24 22.34
C GLY A 195 -13.76 -4.87 22.81
N GLU A 196 -12.61 -4.81 23.46
CA GLU A 196 -11.98 -3.56 23.91
C GLU A 196 -11.57 -2.67 22.72
N LEU A 197 -10.83 -3.21 21.76
CA LEU A 197 -10.36 -2.45 20.59
C LEU A 197 -11.50 -1.95 19.69
N ALA A 198 -12.55 -2.77 19.49
CA ALA A 198 -13.68 -2.37 18.65
C ALA A 198 -14.56 -1.28 19.30
N ALA A 199 -14.44 -1.08 20.64
CA ALA A 199 -15.15 -0.03 21.38
C ALA A 199 -14.41 1.32 21.37
N GLU A 200 -13.12 1.34 20.95
CA GLU A 200 -12.35 2.58 20.85
C GLU A 200 -12.94 3.56 19.83
N GLU A 201 -12.73 4.86 20.08
CA GLU A 201 -13.14 5.92 19.16
C GLU A 201 -12.39 5.76 17.82
N ARG A 202 -13.16 5.74 16.72
CA ARG A 202 -12.60 5.60 15.38
C ARG A 202 -12.10 6.92 14.85
N VAL A 203 -10.87 6.94 14.37
CA VAL A 203 -10.27 8.06 13.65
C VAL A 203 -9.85 7.58 12.26
N LEU A 204 -9.74 8.50 11.29
CA LEU A 204 -9.26 8.18 9.95
C LEU A 204 -7.77 7.85 10.01
#